data_3e9f4e80acb7e1304879b6741951597e
#
_entry.id   3e9f4e80acb7e1304879b6741951597e
#
_cell.length_a   1.000
_cell.length_b   1.000
_cell.length_c   1.000
_cell.angle_alpha   90.00
_cell.angle_beta   90.00
_cell.angle_gamma   90.00
#
_symmetry.space_group_name_H-M   'P 1'
#
loop_
_entity.id
_entity.type
_entity.pdbx_description
1 polymer ?
#
loop_
_entity_poly.entity_id
_entity_poly.type
_entity_poly.pdbx_seq_one_letter_code
_entity_poly.pdbx_strand_id
1 'polypeptide(L)'
;MIIGITGGIGSGKTTLSNLLRSNGYPVYDTDKEARRLQNEDDKLIAETKALFGENIYVNGELDRKTVASIVFSQPELLTQLSSIVHPVVKNDIIQWASSFTSNKLIFIESAVLFEGGFDVFTDKIILVTASEEIRIARVIKRDGMTKEQIIARIKNQIPDAVKAQKSDLVINTDQGLPENTLQSIIIWQH
;
A
#
# COMPACT_ATOMS: atom_id res chain seq x y z
N MET A 1 9.58 11.55 -12.68
CA MET A 1 8.92 11.96 -11.42
C MET A 1 8.20 10.78 -10.82
N ILE A 2 8.37 10.56 -9.54
CA ILE A 2 7.74 9.47 -8.78
C ILE A 2 6.62 10.05 -7.90
N ILE A 3 5.40 9.52 -8.04
CA ILE A 3 4.24 10.00 -7.31
C ILE A 3 3.74 8.90 -6.36
N GLY A 4 3.67 9.23 -5.07
CA GLY A 4 3.09 8.36 -4.06
C GLY A 4 1.55 8.42 -4.09
N ILE A 5 0.90 7.28 -4.02
CA ILE A 5 -0.55 7.16 -3.83
C ILE A 5 -0.79 6.50 -2.49
N THR A 6 -1.41 7.23 -1.56
CA THR A 6 -1.74 6.72 -0.24
C THR A 6 -3.21 6.92 0.10
N GLY A 7 -3.62 6.38 1.23
CA GLY A 7 -4.99 6.48 1.75
C GLY A 7 -5.35 5.26 2.57
N GLY A 8 -6.36 5.38 3.39
CA GLY A 8 -6.80 4.30 4.26
C GLY A 8 -7.39 3.10 3.51
N ILE A 9 -7.58 1.99 4.22
CA ILE A 9 -8.29 0.82 3.67
C ILE A 9 -9.67 1.24 3.16
N GLY A 10 -10.05 0.79 1.96
CA GLY A 10 -11.36 1.11 1.35
C GLY A 10 -11.48 2.50 0.72
N SER A 11 -10.42 3.33 0.71
CA SER A 11 -10.46 4.70 0.17
C SER A 11 -10.53 4.78 -1.36
N GLY A 12 -10.25 3.71 -2.11
CA GLY A 12 -10.30 3.73 -3.58
C GLY A 12 -8.94 3.89 -4.27
N LYS A 13 -7.81 3.75 -3.56
CA LYS A 13 -6.45 3.76 -4.14
C LYS A 13 -6.33 2.85 -5.37
N THR A 14 -6.73 1.60 -5.25
CA THR A 14 -6.64 0.62 -6.33
C THR A 14 -7.47 1.03 -7.55
N THR A 15 -8.59 1.73 -7.35
CA THR A 15 -9.38 2.28 -8.47
C THR A 15 -8.59 3.35 -9.22
N LEU A 16 -7.93 4.26 -8.49
CA LEU A 16 -7.03 5.26 -9.08
C LEU A 16 -5.84 4.59 -9.79
N SER A 17 -5.20 3.63 -9.15
CA SER A 17 -4.08 2.90 -9.73
C SER A 17 -4.45 2.15 -11.01
N ASN A 18 -5.65 1.58 -11.07
CA ASN A 18 -6.16 0.94 -12.28
C ASN A 18 -6.45 1.96 -13.40
N LEU A 19 -6.99 3.14 -13.05
CA LEU A 19 -7.15 4.24 -14.01
C LEU A 19 -5.80 4.66 -14.59
N LEU A 20 -4.77 4.80 -13.76
CA LEU A 20 -3.42 5.16 -14.21
C LEU A 20 -2.81 4.08 -15.11
N ARG A 21 -2.91 2.80 -14.72
CA ARG A 21 -2.42 1.67 -15.53
C ARG A 21 -3.12 1.60 -16.89
N SER A 22 -4.44 1.80 -16.94
CA SER A 22 -5.18 1.79 -18.21
C SER A 22 -4.81 2.95 -19.15
N ASN A 23 -4.19 4.02 -18.60
CA ASN A 23 -3.65 5.14 -19.37
C ASN A 23 -2.12 5.02 -19.60
N GLY A 24 -1.53 3.85 -19.39
CA GLY A 24 -0.15 3.54 -19.72
C GLY A 24 0.89 4.02 -18.69
N TYR A 25 0.46 4.43 -17.50
CA TYR A 25 1.37 4.82 -16.42
C TYR A 25 1.80 3.61 -15.59
N PRO A 26 3.11 3.45 -15.33
CA PRO A 26 3.61 2.42 -14.42
C PRO A 26 3.15 2.68 -12.98
N VAL A 27 2.63 1.66 -12.32
CA VAL A 27 2.23 1.73 -10.90
C VAL A 27 2.80 0.53 -10.15
N TYR A 28 3.67 0.80 -9.20
CA TYR A 28 4.18 -0.17 -8.22
C TYR A 28 3.19 -0.30 -7.07
N ASP A 29 2.69 -1.49 -6.82
CA ASP A 29 1.78 -1.80 -5.72
C ASP A 29 2.58 -2.46 -4.59
N THR A 30 2.85 -1.69 -3.52
CA THR A 30 3.70 -2.17 -2.41
C THR A 30 3.12 -3.39 -1.71
N ASP A 31 1.79 -3.50 -1.59
CA ASP A 31 1.15 -4.63 -0.92
C ASP A 31 1.29 -5.91 -1.76
N LYS A 32 1.14 -5.79 -3.09
CA LYS A 32 1.32 -6.90 -4.02
C LYS A 32 2.78 -7.36 -4.07
N GLU A 33 3.70 -6.42 -4.21
CA GLU A 33 5.13 -6.74 -4.33
C GLU A 33 5.70 -7.24 -2.99
N ALA A 34 5.28 -6.72 -1.85
CA ALA A 34 5.62 -7.31 -0.56
C ALA A 34 5.19 -8.79 -0.46
N ARG A 35 4.00 -9.12 -1.00
CA ARG A 35 3.54 -10.52 -1.04
C ARG A 35 4.39 -11.40 -1.95
N ARG A 36 4.82 -10.88 -3.09
CA ARG A 36 5.72 -11.57 -4.00
C ARG A 36 7.07 -11.81 -3.31
N LEU A 37 7.69 -10.76 -2.80
CA LEU A 37 8.99 -10.81 -2.13
C LEU A 37 9.01 -11.74 -0.91
N GLN A 38 7.93 -11.79 -0.13
CA GLN A 38 7.81 -12.73 0.98
C GLN A 38 7.82 -14.21 0.55
N ASN A 39 7.59 -14.51 -0.72
CA ASN A 39 7.64 -15.87 -1.25
C ASN A 39 8.86 -16.15 -2.13
N GLU A 40 9.57 -15.10 -2.61
CA GLU A 40 10.63 -15.21 -3.60
C GLU A 40 12.01 -14.76 -3.10
N ASP A 41 12.08 -13.89 -2.08
CA ASP A 41 13.34 -13.41 -1.53
C ASP A 41 13.81 -14.35 -0.41
N ASP A 42 14.89 -15.07 -0.67
CA ASP A 42 15.42 -16.09 0.24
C ASP A 42 15.77 -15.55 1.63
N LYS A 43 16.29 -14.31 1.70
CA LYS A 43 16.63 -13.66 2.97
C LYS A 43 15.36 -13.33 3.75
N LEU A 44 14.36 -12.76 3.08
CA LEU A 44 13.09 -12.42 3.72
C LEU A 44 12.33 -13.66 4.18
N ILE A 45 12.39 -14.76 3.42
CA ILE A 45 11.84 -16.06 3.80
C ILE A 45 12.52 -16.55 5.09
N ALA A 46 13.87 -16.53 5.14
CA ALA A 46 14.63 -16.97 6.31
C ALA A 46 14.32 -16.12 7.56
N GLU A 47 14.29 -14.80 7.42
CA GLU A 47 13.95 -13.88 8.53
C GLU A 47 12.50 -14.05 9.00
N THR A 48 11.55 -14.28 8.08
CA THR A 48 10.15 -14.55 8.42
C THR A 48 10.00 -15.89 9.17
N LYS A 49 10.71 -16.93 8.74
CA LYS A 49 10.75 -18.21 9.46
C LYS A 49 11.37 -18.08 10.85
N ALA A 50 12.44 -17.31 10.99
CA ALA A 50 13.04 -17.04 12.30
C ALA A 50 12.07 -16.36 13.27
N LEU A 51 11.17 -15.49 12.74
CA LEU A 51 10.19 -14.76 13.53
C LEU A 51 8.97 -15.60 13.92
N PHE A 52 8.45 -16.43 13.00
CA PHE A 52 7.17 -17.16 13.17
C PHE A 52 7.32 -18.69 13.24
N GLY A 53 8.51 -19.22 13.03
CA GLY A 53 8.77 -20.65 12.99
C GLY A 53 8.81 -21.21 11.56
N GLU A 54 9.48 -22.36 11.41
CA GLU A 54 9.69 -23.02 10.11
C GLU A 54 8.40 -23.36 9.37
N ASN A 55 7.35 -23.73 10.11
CA ASN A 55 6.07 -24.19 9.55
C ASN A 55 5.17 -23.06 9.05
N ILE A 56 5.64 -21.79 9.11
CA ILE A 56 4.86 -20.65 8.63
C ILE A 56 4.72 -20.60 7.10
N TYR A 57 5.57 -21.33 6.39
CA TYR A 57 5.47 -21.54 4.94
C TYR A 57 4.88 -22.91 4.64
N VAL A 58 3.83 -22.97 3.83
CA VAL A 58 3.15 -24.18 3.40
C VAL A 58 3.25 -24.28 1.88
N ASN A 59 3.80 -25.37 1.36
CA ASN A 59 4.04 -25.58 -0.09
C ASN A 59 4.84 -24.44 -0.77
N GLY A 60 5.76 -23.83 -0.05
CA GLY A 60 6.59 -22.72 -0.55
C GLY A 60 5.94 -21.33 -0.44
N GLU A 61 4.72 -21.23 0.05
CA GLU A 61 4.02 -19.96 0.23
C GLU A 61 3.81 -19.63 1.71
N LEU A 62 3.91 -18.34 2.05
CA LEU A 62 3.65 -17.84 3.40
C LEU A 62 2.17 -18.05 3.78
N ASP A 63 1.90 -18.73 4.90
CA ASP A 63 0.56 -18.82 5.46
C ASP A 63 0.13 -17.49 6.10
N ARG A 64 -0.37 -16.61 5.25
CA ARG A 64 -0.80 -15.25 5.63
C ARG A 64 -1.95 -15.23 6.63
N LYS A 65 -2.79 -16.28 6.67
CA LYS A 65 -3.88 -16.39 7.65
C LYS A 65 -3.32 -16.60 9.03
N THR A 66 -2.38 -17.53 9.15
CA THR A 66 -1.68 -17.81 10.41
C THR A 66 -0.87 -16.59 10.86
N VAL A 67 -0.09 -15.96 9.98
CA VAL A 67 0.63 -14.71 10.30
C VAL A 67 -0.33 -13.64 10.79
N ALA A 68 -1.44 -13.39 10.06
CA ALA A 68 -2.43 -12.37 10.45
C ALA A 68 -3.04 -12.66 11.82
N SER A 69 -3.32 -13.93 12.14
CA SER A 69 -3.83 -14.34 13.45
C SER A 69 -2.82 -14.07 14.58
N ILE A 70 -1.54 -14.39 14.33
CA ILE A 70 -0.46 -14.19 15.31
C ILE A 70 -0.25 -12.70 15.57
N VAL A 71 -0.08 -11.88 14.53
CA VAL A 71 0.19 -10.44 14.68
C VAL A 71 -1.01 -9.68 15.22
N PHE A 72 -2.23 -10.19 15.03
CA PHE A 72 -3.43 -9.62 15.65
C PHE A 72 -3.41 -9.76 17.17
N SER A 73 -2.91 -10.88 17.69
CA SER A 73 -2.78 -11.14 19.14
C SER A 73 -1.49 -10.57 19.73
N GLN A 74 -0.46 -10.33 18.92
CA GLN A 74 0.87 -9.87 19.31
C GLN A 74 1.31 -8.70 18.41
N PRO A 75 0.88 -7.46 18.68
CA PRO A 75 1.17 -6.30 17.83
C PRO A 75 2.66 -6.00 17.64
N GLU A 76 3.50 -6.38 18.60
CA GLU A 76 4.96 -6.26 18.51
C GLU A 76 5.53 -7.08 17.37
N LEU A 77 4.95 -8.25 17.06
CA LEU A 77 5.37 -9.07 15.92
C LEU A 77 5.01 -8.43 14.57
N LEU A 78 3.94 -7.63 14.51
CA LEU A 78 3.66 -6.83 13.32
C LEU A 78 4.76 -5.80 13.07
N THR A 79 5.23 -5.14 14.12
CA THR A 79 6.33 -4.18 14.02
C THR A 79 7.62 -4.85 13.56
N GLN A 80 7.95 -6.02 14.12
CA GLN A 80 9.12 -6.80 13.72
C GLN A 80 9.01 -7.28 12.27
N LEU A 81 7.85 -7.84 11.86
CA LEU A 81 7.61 -8.23 10.47
C LEU A 81 7.78 -7.05 9.52
N SER A 82 7.21 -5.89 9.86
CA SER A 82 7.36 -4.68 9.05
C SER A 82 8.82 -4.24 8.93
N SER A 83 9.62 -4.37 10.00
CA SER A 83 11.03 -3.98 9.99
C SER A 83 11.90 -4.86 9.08
N ILE A 84 11.52 -6.10 8.82
CA ILE A 84 12.21 -6.98 7.87
C ILE A 84 11.67 -6.86 6.44
N VAL A 85 10.36 -6.64 6.26
CA VAL A 85 9.72 -6.54 4.94
C VAL A 85 10.02 -5.19 4.26
N HIS A 86 9.88 -4.07 4.99
CA HIS A 86 9.99 -2.73 4.38
C HIS A 86 11.34 -2.46 3.71
N PRO A 87 12.51 -2.83 4.26
CA PRO A 87 13.79 -2.64 3.59
C PRO A 87 13.89 -3.38 2.26
N VAL A 88 13.34 -4.61 2.17
CA VAL A 88 13.36 -5.42 0.95
C VAL A 88 12.46 -4.76 -0.11
N VAL A 89 11.26 -4.32 0.26
CA VAL A 89 10.35 -3.58 -0.63
C VAL A 89 10.99 -2.26 -1.10
N LYS A 90 11.69 -1.53 -0.22
CA LYS A 90 12.40 -0.29 -0.59
C LYS A 90 13.46 -0.54 -1.66
N ASN A 91 14.24 -1.59 -1.52
CA ASN A 91 15.24 -1.96 -2.52
C ASN A 91 14.59 -2.36 -3.86
N ASP A 92 13.50 -3.11 -3.82
CA ASP A 92 12.75 -3.51 -5.01
C ASP A 92 12.13 -2.28 -5.73
N ILE A 93 11.59 -1.29 -4.98
CA ILE A 93 11.13 -0.01 -5.53
C ILE A 93 12.24 0.71 -6.28
N ILE A 94 13.46 0.80 -5.71
CA ILE A 94 14.59 1.48 -6.35
C ILE A 94 14.94 0.79 -7.68
N GLN A 95 15.02 -0.54 -7.68
CA GLN A 95 15.32 -1.30 -8.89
C GLN A 95 14.21 -1.14 -9.94
N TRP A 96 12.95 -1.25 -9.53
CA TRP A 96 11.81 -1.05 -10.41
C TRP A 96 11.78 0.36 -11.01
N ALA A 97 11.96 1.40 -10.20
CA ALA A 97 11.95 2.79 -10.65
C ALA A 97 13.09 3.11 -11.63
N SER A 98 14.25 2.49 -11.45
CA SER A 98 15.42 2.68 -12.34
C SER A 98 15.19 2.15 -13.76
N SER A 99 14.20 1.27 -13.97
CA SER A 99 13.84 0.74 -15.29
C SER A 99 13.09 1.75 -16.16
N PHE A 100 12.65 2.89 -15.60
CA PHE A 100 11.91 3.91 -16.34
C PHE A 100 12.78 5.13 -16.63
N THR A 101 12.62 5.69 -17.85
CA THR A 101 13.31 6.91 -18.25
C THR A 101 12.74 8.15 -17.55
N SER A 102 13.56 9.18 -17.39
CA SER A 102 13.29 10.40 -16.60
C SER A 102 12.04 11.22 -16.98
N ASN A 103 11.44 10.93 -18.14
CA ASN A 103 10.30 11.72 -18.67
C ASN A 103 8.92 11.05 -18.43
N LYS A 104 8.85 9.97 -17.66
CA LYS A 104 7.57 9.32 -17.34
C LYS A 104 7.17 9.61 -15.90
N LEU A 105 5.88 9.88 -15.70
CA LEU A 105 5.29 9.74 -14.38
C LEU A 105 5.21 8.25 -14.05
N ILE A 106 5.74 7.87 -12.90
CA ILE A 106 5.58 6.54 -12.33
C ILE A 106 4.99 6.68 -10.93
N PHE A 107 4.26 5.69 -10.49
CA PHE A 107 3.48 5.77 -9.26
C PHE A 107 3.83 4.65 -8.29
N ILE A 108 3.80 4.95 -6.99
CA ILE A 108 3.94 3.97 -5.90
C ILE A 108 2.65 3.99 -5.09
N GLU A 109 1.86 2.91 -5.19
CA GLU A 109 0.67 2.72 -4.36
C GLU A 109 1.06 2.05 -3.04
N SER A 110 0.72 2.69 -1.90
CA SER A 110 0.91 2.11 -0.57
C SER A 110 -0.15 2.59 0.41
N ALA A 111 -0.80 1.65 1.12
CA ALA A 111 -1.68 2.00 2.24
C ALA A 111 -0.90 2.53 3.45
N VAL A 112 0.37 2.23 3.54
CA VAL A 112 1.31 2.56 4.62
C VAL A 112 2.50 3.38 4.10
N LEU A 113 2.25 4.32 3.16
CA LEU A 113 3.28 5.11 2.50
C LEU A 113 4.19 5.81 3.51
N PHE A 114 3.61 6.50 4.47
CA PHE A 114 4.33 7.22 5.51
C PHE A 114 4.82 6.29 6.62
N GLU A 115 3.99 5.36 7.07
CA GLU A 115 4.30 4.39 8.11
C GLU A 115 5.47 3.48 7.71
N GLY A 116 5.54 3.11 6.42
CA GLY A 116 6.62 2.30 5.84
C GLY A 116 7.84 3.11 5.43
N GLY A 117 7.76 4.45 5.49
CA GLY A 117 8.81 5.35 5.02
C GLY A 117 9.08 5.18 3.52
N PHE A 118 8.04 4.98 2.72
CA PHE A 118 8.11 4.94 1.25
C PHE A 118 7.97 6.32 0.62
N ASP A 119 7.48 7.29 1.38
CA ASP A 119 7.35 8.69 0.98
C ASP A 119 8.69 9.33 0.58
N VAL A 120 9.81 8.87 1.14
CA VAL A 120 11.17 9.36 0.78
C VAL A 120 11.55 9.10 -0.68
N PHE A 121 10.85 8.21 -1.38
CA PHE A 121 11.07 7.92 -2.80
C PHE A 121 10.18 8.74 -3.73
N THR A 122 9.29 9.59 -3.18
CA THR A 122 8.27 10.28 -3.95
C THR A 122 8.56 11.77 -4.07
N ASP A 123 8.36 12.32 -5.27
CA ASP A 123 8.45 13.77 -5.53
C ASP A 123 7.15 14.48 -5.16
N LYS A 124 6.00 13.78 -5.28
CA LYS A 124 4.65 14.26 -4.99
C LYS A 124 3.82 13.15 -4.36
N ILE A 125 2.82 13.53 -3.57
CA ILE A 125 1.95 12.57 -2.89
C ILE A 125 0.48 12.90 -3.16
N ILE A 126 -0.28 11.86 -3.53
CA ILE A 126 -1.73 11.87 -3.67
C ILE A 126 -2.33 11.10 -2.49
N LEU A 127 -3.18 11.77 -1.71
CA LEU A 127 -4.05 11.11 -0.75
C LEU A 127 -5.39 10.79 -1.42
N VAL A 128 -5.76 9.52 -1.45
CA VAL A 128 -7.11 9.08 -1.81
C VAL A 128 -7.88 8.82 -0.53
N THR A 129 -9.00 9.52 -0.34
CA THR A 129 -9.81 9.43 0.88
C THR A 129 -11.30 9.19 0.57
N ALA A 130 -12.03 8.70 1.57
CA ALA A 130 -13.47 8.59 1.58
C ALA A 130 -13.95 8.58 3.04
N SER A 131 -15.23 8.87 3.27
CA SER A 131 -15.83 8.78 4.61
C SER A 131 -15.69 7.37 5.18
N GLU A 132 -15.60 7.27 6.50
CA GLU A 132 -15.36 5.97 7.17
C GLU A 132 -16.47 4.97 6.86
N GLU A 133 -17.73 5.42 6.81
CA GLU A 133 -18.87 4.57 6.48
C GLU A 133 -18.73 3.96 5.08
N ILE A 134 -18.36 4.76 4.09
CA ILE A 134 -18.17 4.30 2.70
C ILE A 134 -16.99 3.33 2.62
N ARG A 135 -15.90 3.62 3.29
CA ARG A 135 -14.72 2.76 3.35
C ARG A 135 -15.07 1.39 3.94
N ILE A 136 -15.78 1.37 5.08
CA ILE A 136 -16.25 0.15 5.74
C ILE A 136 -17.15 -0.65 4.80
N ALA A 137 -18.18 0.00 4.22
CA ALA A 137 -19.11 -0.67 3.30
C ALA A 137 -18.39 -1.31 2.10
N ARG A 138 -17.41 -0.61 1.50
CA ARG A 138 -16.61 -1.11 0.39
C ARG A 138 -15.79 -2.35 0.77
N VAL A 139 -15.16 -2.34 1.96
CA VAL A 139 -14.31 -3.45 2.41
C VAL A 139 -15.16 -4.67 2.78
N ILE A 140 -16.29 -4.47 3.45
CA ILE A 140 -17.25 -5.57 3.72
C ILE A 140 -17.67 -6.26 2.40
N LYS A 141 -18.06 -5.45 1.40
CA LYS A 141 -18.52 -5.98 0.10
C LYS A 141 -17.41 -6.70 -0.67
N ARG A 142 -16.18 -6.20 -0.62
CA ARG A 142 -15.03 -6.75 -1.37
C ARG A 142 -14.42 -7.97 -0.71
N ASP A 143 -14.20 -7.92 0.60
CA ASP A 143 -13.34 -8.86 1.34
C ASP A 143 -14.13 -9.74 2.32
N GLY A 144 -15.42 -9.46 2.57
CA GLY A 144 -16.22 -10.18 3.55
C GLY A 144 -15.75 -10.01 5.00
N MET A 145 -14.95 -8.99 5.29
CA MET A 145 -14.46 -8.70 6.63
C MET A 145 -15.55 -8.16 7.52
N THR A 146 -15.46 -8.43 8.84
CA THR A 146 -16.38 -7.80 9.80
C THR A 146 -16.03 -6.32 10.01
N LYS A 147 -17.03 -5.55 10.46
CA LYS A 147 -16.84 -4.11 10.75
C LYS A 147 -15.74 -3.89 11.79
N GLU A 148 -15.70 -4.75 12.82
CA GLU A 148 -14.71 -4.67 13.91
C GLU A 148 -13.28 -4.87 13.37
N GLN A 149 -13.08 -5.83 12.49
CA GLN A 149 -11.79 -6.09 11.84
C GLN A 149 -11.35 -4.90 10.99
N ILE A 150 -12.28 -4.25 10.28
CA ILE A 150 -11.97 -3.09 9.46
C ILE A 150 -11.59 -1.89 10.32
N ILE A 151 -12.37 -1.62 11.39
CA ILE A 151 -12.09 -0.53 12.33
C ILE A 151 -10.71 -0.73 12.99
N ALA A 152 -10.36 -1.97 13.37
CA ALA A 152 -9.04 -2.26 13.92
C ALA A 152 -7.92 -1.91 12.93
N ARG A 153 -8.11 -2.21 11.63
CA ARG A 153 -7.14 -1.82 10.58
C ARG A 153 -7.06 -0.31 10.38
N ILE A 154 -8.20 0.40 10.43
CA ILE A 154 -8.24 1.87 10.32
C ILE A 154 -7.46 2.50 11.47
N LYS A 155 -7.64 2.01 12.70
CA LYS A 155 -6.94 2.52 13.90
C LYS A 155 -5.42 2.33 13.86
N ASN A 156 -4.94 1.35 13.11
CA ASN A 156 -3.51 1.08 12.93
C ASN A 156 -2.86 1.92 11.80
N GLN A 157 -3.64 2.76 11.12
CA GLN A 157 -3.13 3.66 10.08
C GLN A 157 -3.07 5.10 10.61
N ILE A 158 -2.13 5.88 10.08
CA ILE A 158 -2.11 7.34 10.31
C ILE A 158 -3.44 7.93 9.84
N PRO A 159 -4.09 8.81 10.63
CA PRO A 159 -5.35 9.44 10.24
C PRO A 159 -5.24 10.21 8.92
N ASP A 160 -6.28 10.14 8.08
CA ASP A 160 -6.30 10.81 6.78
C ASP A 160 -6.09 12.35 6.90
N ALA A 161 -6.54 12.97 8.01
CA ALA A 161 -6.29 14.40 8.26
C ALA A 161 -4.79 14.73 8.40
N VAL A 162 -4.00 13.83 8.98
CA VAL A 162 -2.54 13.99 9.09
C VAL A 162 -1.88 13.72 7.73
N LYS A 163 -2.34 12.69 7.01
CA LYS A 163 -1.84 12.38 5.67
C LYS A 163 -2.12 13.54 4.69
N ALA A 164 -3.28 14.19 4.81
CA ALA A 164 -3.65 15.33 3.96
C ALA A 164 -2.68 16.51 4.09
N GLN A 165 -2.17 16.77 5.30
CA GLN A 165 -1.18 17.83 5.53
C GLN A 165 0.18 17.57 4.86
N LYS A 166 0.45 16.29 4.52
CA LYS A 166 1.70 15.85 3.88
C LYS A 166 1.52 15.51 2.41
N SER A 167 0.33 15.74 1.84
CA SER A 167 0.00 15.36 0.48
C SER A 167 -0.19 16.59 -0.41
N ASP A 168 0.28 16.52 -1.65
CA ASP A 168 0.15 17.60 -2.65
C ASP A 168 -1.24 17.65 -3.28
N LEU A 169 -1.95 16.52 -3.31
CA LEU A 169 -3.30 16.40 -3.85
C LEU A 169 -4.14 15.48 -2.98
N VAL A 170 -5.36 15.91 -2.67
CA VAL A 170 -6.35 15.08 -1.97
C VAL A 170 -7.51 14.78 -2.90
N ILE A 171 -7.81 13.50 -3.11
CA ILE A 171 -8.90 13.02 -3.95
C ILE A 171 -9.94 12.35 -3.06
N ASN A 172 -11.11 12.99 -2.91
CA ASN A 172 -12.26 12.38 -2.25
C ASN A 172 -13.00 11.47 -3.24
N THR A 173 -13.30 10.26 -2.81
CA THR A 173 -13.94 9.23 -3.63
C THR A 173 -15.31 8.81 -3.11
N ASP A 174 -15.96 9.59 -2.27
CA ASP A 174 -17.30 9.26 -1.75
C ASP A 174 -18.30 8.98 -2.88
N GLN A 175 -18.21 9.76 -3.95
CA GLN A 175 -19.03 9.60 -5.16
C GLN A 175 -18.30 8.85 -6.30
N GLY A 176 -17.20 8.15 -6.00
CA GLY A 176 -16.29 7.59 -7.00
C GLY A 176 -15.13 8.51 -7.33
N LEU A 177 -14.29 8.15 -8.32
CA LEU A 177 -13.22 9.03 -8.78
C LEU A 177 -13.84 10.23 -9.55
N PRO A 178 -13.42 11.47 -9.23
CA PRO A 178 -13.82 12.66 -10.03
C PRO A 178 -13.41 12.51 -11.50
N GLU A 179 -14.22 12.99 -12.42
CA GLU A 179 -13.98 12.88 -13.88
C GLU A 179 -12.64 13.50 -14.32
N ASN A 180 -12.24 14.59 -13.69
CA ASN A 180 -10.99 15.30 -14.00
C ASN A 180 -9.75 14.76 -13.22
N THR A 181 -9.88 13.63 -12.54
CA THR A 181 -8.78 13.05 -11.70
C THR A 181 -7.50 12.91 -12.50
N LEU A 182 -7.58 12.33 -13.69
CA LEU A 182 -6.38 12.09 -14.50
C LEU A 182 -5.72 13.41 -14.93
N GLN A 183 -6.52 14.38 -15.36
CA GLN A 183 -6.02 15.71 -15.76
C GLN A 183 -5.31 16.42 -14.61
N SER A 184 -5.87 16.34 -13.39
CA SER A 184 -5.28 16.93 -12.18
C SER A 184 -3.92 16.34 -11.81
N ILE A 185 -3.62 15.12 -12.26
CA ILE A 185 -2.36 14.44 -11.99
C ILE A 185 -1.34 14.70 -13.10
N ILE A 186 -1.75 14.58 -14.37
CA ILE A 186 -0.82 14.67 -15.51
C ILE A 186 -0.25 16.07 -15.72
N ILE A 187 -0.86 17.13 -15.18
CA ILE A 187 -0.27 18.47 -15.20
C ILE A 187 1.11 18.54 -14.52
N TRP A 188 1.43 17.60 -13.64
CA TRP A 188 2.77 17.52 -13.04
C TRP A 188 3.85 17.01 -14.00
N GLN A 189 3.47 16.61 -15.21
CA GLN A 189 4.41 16.14 -16.24
C GLN A 189 5.16 17.30 -16.94
N HIS A 190 4.69 18.51 -16.73
CA HIS A 190 5.18 19.76 -17.33
C HIS A 190 5.72 20.69 -16.25
#